data_404e7df36234ca5d8c58e0bb3a0a131e
#
_entry.id   404e7df36234ca5d8c58e0bb3a0a131e
#
_cell.length_a   1.000
_cell.length_b   1.000
_cell.length_c   1.000
_cell.angle_alpha   90.00
_cell.angle_beta   90.00
_cell.angle_gamma   90.00
#
_symmetry.space_group_name_H-M   'P 1'
#
loop_
_entity.id
_entity.type
_entity.pdbx_description
1 polymer ?
#
loop_
_entity_poly.entity_id
_entity_poly.type
_entity_poly.pdbx_seq_one_letter_code
_entity_poly.pdbx_strand_id
1 'polypeptide(L)'
;MKQLLISALLLSMASAGFAVNPKGGIDDAMLGRLRSSYKNDANDKAISNALKSNDINALAANVEAQNGLDENFTYRVKSKGITNQKSSGRCWLFTGLNVLRSQIMDQHDMPQIEFSQSYNFFFDQLEKSNLFLQAMIDTAKLPEDNETVQWLFAHPIQDGGQFTGIADNLSKYGIVPKSVMGETFSSSATTNLRKILSRRLREDGLRLREMAAKGAKESALMAEKEKMLQGVYRILTLTLGVPPTEFTWTQKDSKGNIVSTKTYTPQQFYKEFAGNDLKNDYVMFMNDPSREYYKVYEIDYDRHNYDGSNWKYINLPMEEIKKMAIESLKNGQMMYSSWDSGKFLNRQNGTASLDNYDYDSLFGTTFGMNKAERIRTKDSASTHAMTLCAVDLDANGQPVKWMVENSWGPVGDYNGHVVMTDDWMNEYLFRLVVNKKFVPADILKLQNQKPILLPAWDPLF
;
A
#
# COMPACT_ATOMS: atom_id res chain seq x y z
N MET A 1 -42.97 67.12 -15.44
CA MET A 1 -41.97 66.77 -14.38
C MET A 1 -42.44 65.54 -13.61
N LYS A 2 -41.96 64.38 -13.93
CA LYS A 2 -42.09 63.19 -13.09
C LYS A 2 -40.74 62.46 -13.17
N GLN A 3 -40.00 62.54 -12.08
CA GLN A 3 -38.74 61.81 -11.91
C GLN A 3 -39.05 60.35 -11.65
N LEU A 4 -38.53 59.45 -12.48
CA LEU A 4 -38.49 58.01 -12.21
C LEU A 4 -37.24 57.72 -11.35
N LEU A 5 -37.47 57.30 -10.15
CA LEU A 5 -36.46 56.67 -9.27
C LEU A 5 -36.31 55.18 -9.64
N ILE A 6 -35.19 54.87 -10.25
CA ILE A 6 -34.77 53.46 -10.45
C ILE A 6 -34.00 53.03 -9.19
N SER A 7 -34.64 52.22 -8.36
CA SER A 7 -33.97 51.54 -7.22
C SER A 7 -33.22 50.35 -7.74
N ALA A 8 -31.89 50.42 -7.78
CA ALA A 8 -31.02 49.28 -8.03
C ALA A 8 -30.94 48.44 -6.76
N LEU A 9 -31.54 47.25 -6.79
CA LEU A 9 -31.41 46.23 -5.74
C LEU A 9 -30.06 45.50 -5.96
N LEU A 10 -29.05 45.89 -5.22
CA LEU A 10 -27.79 45.12 -5.11
C LEU A 10 -28.06 43.87 -4.25
N LEU A 11 -28.24 42.71 -4.88
CA LEU A 11 -28.14 41.44 -4.20
C LEU A 11 -26.66 41.19 -3.85
N SER A 12 -26.28 41.49 -2.62
CA SER A 12 -25.05 41.03 -2.06
C SER A 12 -25.21 39.53 -1.74
N MET A 13 -24.66 38.65 -2.59
CA MET A 13 -24.40 37.26 -2.20
C MET A 13 -23.33 37.28 -1.10
N ALA A 14 -23.77 37.23 0.15
CA ALA A 14 -22.90 36.94 1.27
C ALA A 14 -22.43 35.49 1.10
N SER A 15 -21.19 35.30 0.65
CA SER A 15 -20.48 34.05 0.89
C SER A 15 -20.53 33.81 2.40
N ALA A 16 -21.20 32.74 2.82
CA ALA A 16 -21.18 32.29 4.21
C ALA A 16 -19.77 31.73 4.51
N GLY A 17 -18.83 32.64 4.62
CA GLY A 17 -17.57 32.34 5.30
C GLY A 17 -17.92 32.04 6.76
N PHE A 18 -17.50 30.92 7.30
CA PHE A 18 -17.62 30.65 8.73
C PHE A 18 -16.96 31.82 9.47
N ALA A 19 -17.79 32.64 10.12
CA ALA A 19 -17.28 33.75 10.92
C ALA A 19 -16.40 33.15 12.04
N VAL A 20 -15.13 33.50 12.04
CA VAL A 20 -14.20 33.05 13.08
C VAL A 20 -14.75 33.54 14.42
N ASN A 21 -15.09 32.60 15.32
CA ASN A 21 -15.51 32.94 16.67
C ASN A 21 -14.28 33.41 17.46
N PRO A 22 -14.16 34.70 17.79
CA PRO A 22 -12.97 35.21 18.50
C PRO A 22 -12.75 34.54 19.87
N LYS A 23 -13.78 33.93 20.46
CA LYS A 23 -13.67 33.14 21.70
C LYS A 23 -12.95 31.78 21.51
N GLY A 24 -12.71 31.34 20.27
CA GLY A 24 -11.94 30.15 19.95
C GLY A 24 -10.42 30.38 19.92
N GLY A 25 -9.97 31.63 20.01
CA GLY A 25 -8.55 31.98 20.06
C GLY A 25 -7.94 31.76 21.44
N ILE A 26 -6.60 31.56 21.47
CA ILE A 26 -5.83 31.58 22.72
C ILE A 26 -5.65 33.05 23.13
N ASP A 27 -6.40 33.50 24.13
CA ASP A 27 -6.26 34.82 24.71
C ASP A 27 -5.17 34.85 25.82
N ASP A 28 -4.84 36.04 26.32
CA ASP A 28 -3.80 36.21 27.33
C ASP A 28 -4.16 35.47 28.64
N ALA A 29 -5.44 35.39 29.02
CA ALA A 29 -5.88 34.68 30.19
C ALA A 29 -5.71 33.17 30.04
N MET A 30 -6.07 32.61 28.88
CA MET A 30 -5.84 31.22 28.53
C MET A 30 -4.35 30.90 28.50
N LEU A 31 -3.54 31.74 27.84
CA LEU A 31 -2.10 31.58 27.76
C LEU A 31 -1.45 31.59 29.15
N GLY A 32 -1.95 32.47 30.07
CA GLY A 32 -1.55 32.50 31.48
C GLY A 32 -1.82 31.15 32.18
N ARG A 33 -3.02 30.58 31.98
CA ARG A 33 -3.34 29.25 32.57
C ARG A 33 -2.47 28.14 31.99
N LEU A 34 -2.22 28.13 30.68
CA LEU A 34 -1.34 27.15 30.01
C LEU A 34 0.09 27.23 30.56
N ARG A 35 0.65 28.45 30.70
CA ARG A 35 1.97 28.64 31.32
C ARG A 35 2.04 28.12 32.73
N SER A 36 0.98 28.37 33.53
CA SER A 36 0.90 27.92 34.92
C SER A 36 0.69 26.42 35.08
N SER A 37 0.20 25.71 34.06
CA SER A 37 0.04 24.25 34.07
C SER A 37 1.37 23.51 33.95
N TYR A 38 2.40 24.11 33.36
CA TYR A 38 3.73 23.52 33.24
C TYR A 38 4.53 23.71 34.53
N LYS A 39 4.82 22.62 35.24
CA LYS A 39 5.45 22.64 36.56
C LYS A 39 6.91 23.04 36.54
N ASN A 40 7.65 22.71 35.46
CA ASN A 40 9.08 22.99 35.26
C ASN A 40 9.94 22.50 36.47
N ASP A 41 9.60 21.31 36.98
CA ASP A 41 10.35 20.66 38.04
C ASP A 41 11.70 20.08 37.55
N ALA A 42 12.40 19.36 38.42
CA ALA A 42 13.71 18.79 38.08
C ALA A 42 13.60 17.70 36.96
N ASN A 43 12.51 16.90 36.97
CA ASN A 43 12.27 15.87 35.94
C ASN A 43 11.93 16.53 34.61
N ASP A 44 11.03 17.52 34.59
CA ASP A 44 10.71 18.28 33.37
C ASP A 44 11.95 18.91 32.74
N LYS A 45 12.85 19.46 33.56
CA LYS A 45 14.12 20.03 33.07
C LYS A 45 15.05 18.97 32.47
N ALA A 46 15.16 17.80 33.11
CA ALA A 46 16.01 16.72 32.61
C ALA A 46 15.46 16.17 31.27
N ILE A 47 14.17 15.87 31.20
CA ILE A 47 13.49 15.42 29.98
C ILE A 47 13.57 16.48 28.88
N SER A 48 13.32 17.75 29.20
CA SER A 48 13.41 18.87 28.25
C SER A 48 14.82 19.02 27.66
N ASN A 49 15.85 18.88 28.49
CA ASN A 49 17.24 18.94 27.99
C ASN A 49 17.55 17.76 27.07
N ALA A 50 17.11 16.55 27.41
CA ALA A 50 17.27 15.37 26.59
C ALA A 50 16.54 15.51 25.24
N LEU A 51 15.26 15.91 25.25
CA LEU A 51 14.43 16.10 24.07
C LEU A 51 14.92 17.20 23.11
N LYS A 52 15.58 18.25 23.63
CA LYS A 52 16.12 19.34 22.80
C LYS A 52 17.36 18.93 22.00
N SER A 53 18.03 17.86 22.38
CA SER A 53 19.28 17.41 21.77
C SER A 53 19.22 16.01 21.14
N ASN A 54 18.10 15.30 21.27
CA ASN A 54 17.95 13.95 20.74
C ASN A 54 16.60 13.77 20.02
N ASP A 55 16.53 12.73 19.19
CA ASP A 55 15.31 12.30 18.54
C ASP A 55 14.28 11.79 19.56
N ILE A 56 13.01 12.11 19.34
CA ILE A 56 11.90 11.73 20.23
C ILE A 56 11.79 10.20 20.34
N ASN A 57 11.87 9.48 19.22
CA ASN A 57 11.75 8.02 19.22
C ASN A 57 12.91 7.36 19.97
N ALA A 58 14.11 7.94 19.87
CA ALA A 58 15.28 7.43 20.60
C ALA A 58 15.10 7.54 22.13
N LEU A 59 14.39 8.57 22.60
CA LEU A 59 14.13 8.78 24.04
C LEU A 59 12.87 8.04 24.52
N ALA A 60 11.90 7.84 23.65
CA ALA A 60 10.71 7.04 23.96
C ALA A 60 10.99 5.53 23.90
N ALA A 61 12.11 5.11 23.30
CA ALA A 61 12.45 3.70 23.12
C ALA A 61 12.46 2.95 24.48
N ASN A 62 11.66 1.91 24.57
CA ASN A 62 11.64 1.00 25.72
C ASN A 62 12.69 -0.09 25.52
N VAL A 63 13.87 0.10 26.08
CA VAL A 63 15.03 -0.78 25.89
C VAL A 63 14.75 -2.19 26.43
N GLU A 64 13.99 -2.33 27.50
CA GLU A 64 13.64 -3.64 28.08
C GLU A 64 12.71 -4.45 27.16
N ALA A 65 11.73 -3.80 26.53
CA ALA A 65 10.83 -4.45 25.58
C ALA A 65 11.49 -4.85 24.26
N GLN A 66 12.59 -4.17 23.88
CA GLN A 66 13.30 -4.44 22.64
C GLN A 66 14.25 -5.66 22.71
N ASN A 67 14.48 -6.20 23.89
CA ASN A 67 15.51 -7.24 24.16
C ASN A 67 15.04 -8.67 23.88
N GLY A 68 14.12 -8.92 22.96
CA GLY A 68 13.98 -10.35 22.92
C GLY A 68 12.82 -11.05 22.31
N LEU A 69 12.46 -10.72 21.09
CA LEU A 69 11.69 -11.69 20.31
C LEU A 69 12.66 -12.68 19.66
N ASP A 70 12.69 -13.94 20.13
CA ASP A 70 13.50 -14.99 19.53
C ASP A 70 12.97 -15.41 18.14
N GLU A 71 13.77 -16.16 17.37
CA GLU A 71 13.42 -16.68 16.03
C GLU A 71 12.84 -18.09 16.04
N ASN A 72 12.36 -18.59 17.16
CA ASN A 72 11.68 -19.87 17.23
C ASN A 72 10.21 -19.71 16.84
N PHE A 73 9.74 -20.48 15.88
CA PHE A 73 8.37 -20.43 15.39
C PHE A 73 7.82 -21.84 15.24
N THR A 74 6.56 -22.01 15.60
CA THR A 74 5.83 -23.28 15.42
C THR A 74 5.69 -23.62 13.93
N TYR A 75 5.36 -22.62 13.10
CA TYR A 75 5.32 -22.77 11.64
C TYR A 75 6.12 -21.65 11.00
N ARG A 76 7.09 -22.03 10.16
CA ARG A 76 7.92 -21.07 9.41
C ARG A 76 8.13 -21.56 7.98
N VAL A 77 7.72 -20.75 7.01
CA VAL A 77 8.07 -20.93 5.60
C VAL A 77 9.38 -20.19 5.34
N LYS A 78 10.39 -20.91 4.86
CA LYS A 78 11.73 -20.34 4.66
C LYS A 78 11.72 -19.28 3.55
N SER A 79 12.28 -18.13 3.83
CA SER A 79 12.57 -17.09 2.83
C SER A 79 13.51 -17.62 1.75
N LYS A 80 13.28 -17.22 0.53
CA LYS A 80 14.12 -17.55 -0.65
C LYS A 80 15.13 -16.45 -1.00
N GLY A 81 15.53 -15.69 -0.02
CA GLY A 81 16.43 -14.55 -0.10
C GLY A 81 15.69 -13.22 0.07
N ILE A 82 16.37 -12.26 0.70
CA ILE A 82 15.80 -10.95 1.02
C ILE A 82 15.96 -10.00 -0.16
N THR A 83 14.87 -9.32 -0.50
CA THR A 83 14.83 -8.32 -1.58
C THR A 83 15.00 -6.90 -1.05
N ASN A 84 15.28 -5.94 -1.93
CA ASN A 84 15.45 -4.55 -1.54
C ASN A 84 14.79 -3.59 -2.54
N GLN A 85 13.67 -2.99 -2.13
CA GLN A 85 12.93 -2.01 -2.93
C GLN A 85 13.61 -0.62 -2.98
N LYS A 86 14.65 -0.40 -2.17
CA LYS A 86 15.35 0.88 -2.06
C LYS A 86 14.38 2.03 -1.70
N SER A 87 14.58 3.22 -2.29
CA SER A 87 13.75 4.42 -2.06
C SER A 87 12.55 4.49 -3.02
N SER A 88 11.75 3.39 -3.07
CA SER A 88 10.60 3.29 -3.95
C SER A 88 9.34 2.86 -3.20
N GLY A 89 8.14 3.22 -3.71
CA GLY A 89 6.85 2.79 -3.17
C GLY A 89 6.40 1.40 -3.64
N ARG A 90 7.32 0.55 -4.13
CA ARG A 90 7.01 -0.74 -4.75
C ARG A 90 6.91 -1.92 -3.77
N CYS A 91 6.74 -1.67 -2.47
CA CYS A 91 6.62 -2.74 -1.46
C CYS A 91 5.56 -3.79 -1.84
N TRP A 92 4.42 -3.36 -2.34
CA TRP A 92 3.33 -4.22 -2.81
C TRP A 92 3.80 -5.22 -3.88
N LEU A 93 4.57 -4.74 -4.86
CA LEU A 93 5.08 -5.55 -5.97
C LEU A 93 6.18 -6.52 -5.50
N PHE A 94 7.11 -6.05 -4.65
CA PHE A 94 8.12 -6.91 -4.04
C PHE A 94 7.47 -8.02 -3.22
N THR A 95 6.50 -7.70 -2.38
CA THR A 95 5.77 -8.66 -1.54
C THR A 95 5.06 -9.72 -2.40
N GLY A 96 4.31 -9.31 -3.43
CA GLY A 96 3.61 -10.26 -4.29
C GLY A 96 4.54 -11.17 -5.08
N LEU A 97 5.62 -10.61 -5.62
CA LEU A 97 6.63 -11.41 -6.33
C LEU A 97 7.43 -12.33 -5.38
N ASN A 98 7.63 -11.95 -4.11
CA ASN A 98 8.26 -12.82 -3.11
C ASN A 98 7.37 -14.02 -2.75
N VAL A 99 6.05 -13.80 -2.57
CA VAL A 99 5.08 -14.89 -2.37
C VAL A 99 5.13 -15.86 -3.55
N LEU A 100 5.02 -15.33 -4.77
CA LEU A 100 5.03 -16.13 -5.99
C LEU A 100 6.35 -16.88 -6.17
N ARG A 101 7.48 -16.20 -5.94
CA ARG A 101 8.82 -16.77 -6.04
C ARG A 101 9.01 -17.97 -5.11
N SER A 102 8.54 -17.88 -3.87
CA SER A 102 8.63 -18.97 -2.90
C SER A 102 7.94 -20.23 -3.43
N GLN A 103 6.73 -20.09 -3.96
CA GLN A 103 5.96 -21.21 -4.53
C GLN A 103 6.64 -21.81 -5.77
N ILE A 104 7.11 -20.99 -6.70
CA ILE A 104 7.76 -21.44 -7.94
C ILE A 104 9.06 -22.22 -7.62
N MET A 105 9.88 -21.71 -6.72
CA MET A 105 11.16 -22.35 -6.37
C MET A 105 10.95 -23.72 -5.73
N ASP A 106 9.93 -23.87 -4.88
CA ASP A 106 9.61 -25.15 -4.24
C ASP A 106 9.01 -26.15 -5.25
N GLN A 107 8.13 -25.69 -6.15
CA GLN A 107 7.47 -26.54 -7.14
C GLN A 107 8.41 -27.07 -8.24
N HIS A 108 9.42 -26.27 -8.61
CA HIS A 108 10.32 -26.58 -9.73
C HIS A 108 11.76 -26.92 -9.31
N ASP A 109 12.01 -27.15 -8.02
CA ASP A 109 13.35 -27.42 -7.46
C ASP A 109 14.41 -26.43 -7.98
N MET A 110 14.04 -25.13 -8.02
CA MET A 110 14.93 -24.11 -8.57
C MET A 110 15.89 -23.55 -7.53
N PRO A 111 17.10 -23.14 -7.95
CA PRO A 111 17.96 -22.33 -7.12
C PRO A 111 17.31 -20.95 -6.92
N GLN A 112 17.93 -20.13 -6.08
CA GLN A 112 17.44 -18.77 -5.84
C GLN A 112 17.25 -17.99 -7.14
N ILE A 113 16.01 -17.57 -7.40
CA ILE A 113 15.63 -16.68 -8.52
C ILE A 113 14.98 -15.42 -7.96
N GLU A 114 15.18 -14.31 -8.62
CA GLU A 114 14.44 -13.06 -8.38
C GLU A 114 13.79 -12.60 -9.70
N PHE A 115 12.51 -12.20 -9.62
CA PHE A 115 11.80 -11.63 -10.75
C PHE A 115 12.07 -10.15 -10.86
N SER A 116 11.94 -9.60 -12.07
CA SER A 116 12.15 -8.17 -12.32
C SER A 116 10.97 -7.35 -11.83
N GLN A 117 11.16 -6.66 -10.73
CA GLN A 117 10.20 -5.65 -10.28
C GLN A 117 10.16 -4.44 -11.24
N SER A 118 11.28 -4.12 -11.88
CA SER A 118 11.36 -3.01 -12.85
C SER A 118 10.48 -3.27 -14.07
N TYR A 119 10.41 -4.52 -14.57
CA TYR A 119 9.56 -4.93 -15.68
C TYR A 119 8.07 -4.73 -15.36
N ASN A 120 7.60 -5.28 -14.25
CA ASN A 120 6.19 -5.16 -13.85
C ASN A 120 5.83 -3.74 -13.44
N PHE A 121 6.75 -2.99 -12.83
CA PHE A 121 6.56 -1.59 -12.51
C PHE A 121 6.41 -0.70 -13.75
N PHE A 122 7.12 -1.00 -14.84
CA PHE A 122 6.94 -0.30 -16.11
C PHE A 122 5.48 -0.34 -16.56
N PHE A 123 4.90 -1.54 -16.62
CA PHE A 123 3.52 -1.72 -17.05
C PHE A 123 2.52 -1.19 -16.02
N ASP A 124 2.81 -1.30 -14.74
CA ASP A 124 2.01 -0.68 -13.69
C ASP A 124 1.86 0.83 -13.88
N GLN A 125 2.96 1.51 -14.13
CA GLN A 125 2.93 2.96 -14.33
C GLN A 125 2.26 3.37 -15.66
N LEU A 126 2.39 2.55 -16.69
CA LEU A 126 1.70 2.75 -17.97
C LEU A 126 0.18 2.57 -17.80
N GLU A 127 -0.25 1.51 -17.12
CA GLU A 127 -1.67 1.22 -16.87
C GLU A 127 -2.33 2.25 -15.96
N LYS A 128 -1.67 2.67 -14.90
CA LYS A 128 -2.17 3.75 -14.03
C LYS A 128 -2.30 5.07 -14.79
N SER A 129 -1.37 5.35 -15.72
CA SER A 129 -1.48 6.52 -16.58
C SER A 129 -2.70 6.42 -17.51
N ASN A 130 -2.93 5.23 -18.08
CA ASN A 130 -4.12 4.96 -18.87
C ASN A 130 -5.41 5.09 -18.06
N LEU A 131 -5.44 4.53 -16.83
CA LEU A 131 -6.56 4.64 -15.90
C LEU A 131 -6.92 6.11 -15.63
N PHE A 132 -5.93 6.93 -15.29
CA PHE A 132 -6.13 8.35 -15.04
C PHE A 132 -6.69 9.09 -16.28
N LEU A 133 -6.05 8.91 -17.43
CA LEU A 133 -6.46 9.61 -18.68
C LEU A 133 -7.86 9.18 -19.12
N GLN A 134 -8.21 7.89 -18.96
CA GLN A 134 -9.56 7.43 -19.25
C GLN A 134 -10.57 8.00 -18.25
N ALA A 135 -10.23 8.03 -16.96
CA ALA A 135 -11.10 8.66 -15.96
C ALA A 135 -11.37 10.15 -16.25
N MET A 136 -10.39 10.88 -16.81
CA MET A 136 -10.60 12.27 -17.26
C MET A 136 -11.62 12.36 -18.40
N ILE A 137 -11.65 11.39 -19.31
CA ILE A 137 -12.66 11.30 -20.38
C ILE A 137 -14.03 10.94 -19.78
N ASP A 138 -14.09 9.90 -18.95
CA ASP A 138 -15.33 9.38 -18.37
C ASP A 138 -16.04 10.43 -17.49
N THR A 139 -15.25 11.22 -16.78
CA THR A 139 -15.74 12.29 -15.89
C THR A 139 -15.81 13.67 -16.55
N ALA A 140 -15.58 13.78 -17.86
CA ALA A 140 -15.48 15.08 -18.55
C ALA A 140 -16.75 15.95 -18.47
N LYS A 141 -17.92 15.33 -18.24
CA LYS A 141 -19.21 16.04 -18.05
C LYS A 141 -19.41 16.56 -16.63
N LEU A 142 -18.63 16.08 -15.66
CA LEU A 142 -18.69 16.59 -14.29
C LEU A 142 -17.93 17.90 -14.19
N PRO A 143 -18.36 18.86 -13.35
CA PRO A 143 -17.62 20.11 -13.14
C PRO A 143 -16.26 19.84 -12.48
N GLU A 144 -15.33 20.79 -12.61
CA GLU A 144 -13.97 20.60 -12.07
C GLU A 144 -13.91 20.53 -10.54
N ASP A 145 -14.88 21.17 -9.85
CA ASP A 145 -15.01 21.14 -8.39
C ASP A 145 -15.72 19.88 -7.87
N ASN A 146 -16.13 18.96 -8.75
CA ASN A 146 -16.64 17.66 -8.34
C ASN A 146 -15.58 16.87 -7.55
N GLU A 147 -15.96 16.26 -6.44
CA GLU A 147 -15.06 15.61 -5.50
C GLU A 147 -14.20 14.51 -6.16
N THR A 148 -14.80 13.68 -7.04
CA THR A 148 -14.07 12.66 -7.79
C THR A 148 -13.04 13.26 -8.73
N VAL A 149 -13.41 14.35 -9.45
CA VAL A 149 -12.49 15.05 -10.37
C VAL A 149 -11.32 15.67 -9.61
N GLN A 150 -11.59 16.31 -8.49
CA GLN A 150 -10.54 16.88 -7.63
C GLN A 150 -9.62 15.79 -7.06
N TRP A 151 -10.19 14.67 -6.62
CA TRP A 151 -9.41 13.55 -6.13
C TRP A 151 -8.50 12.98 -7.23
N LEU A 152 -9.00 12.76 -8.44
CA LEU A 152 -8.22 12.31 -9.59
C LEU A 152 -7.05 13.25 -9.90
N PHE A 153 -7.29 14.57 -9.94
CA PHE A 153 -6.21 15.54 -10.15
C PHE A 153 -5.22 15.61 -9.00
N ALA A 154 -5.65 15.38 -7.77
CA ALA A 154 -4.75 15.28 -6.62
C ALA A 154 -3.85 14.03 -6.71
N HIS A 155 -4.39 12.90 -7.22
CA HIS A 155 -3.75 11.58 -7.24
C HIS A 155 -3.63 10.98 -8.66
N PRO A 156 -3.01 11.67 -9.64
CA PRO A 156 -3.00 11.21 -11.03
C PRO A 156 -2.22 9.91 -11.23
N ILE A 157 -1.21 9.66 -10.39
CA ILE A 157 -0.40 8.43 -10.38
C ILE A 157 0.34 8.28 -9.06
N GLN A 158 0.53 7.05 -8.63
CA GLN A 158 1.33 6.67 -7.48
C GLN A 158 2.18 5.43 -7.78
N ASP A 159 3.26 5.25 -7.02
CA ASP A 159 4.13 4.07 -7.11
C ASP A 159 3.74 2.94 -6.13
N GLY A 160 2.83 3.24 -5.20
CA GLY A 160 2.17 2.26 -4.32
C GLY A 160 1.15 1.38 -5.04
N GLY A 161 0.61 0.41 -4.32
CA GLY A 161 -0.43 -0.48 -4.83
C GLY A 161 -0.75 -1.64 -3.89
N GLN A 162 -1.54 -2.57 -4.39
CA GLN A 162 -2.06 -3.71 -3.64
C GLN A 162 -2.10 -4.98 -4.51
N PHE A 163 -2.60 -6.08 -3.94
CA PHE A 163 -2.56 -7.41 -4.58
C PHE A 163 -3.35 -7.49 -5.88
N THR A 164 -4.49 -6.79 -6.03
CA THR A 164 -5.25 -6.78 -7.31
C THR A 164 -4.41 -6.25 -8.45
N GLY A 165 -3.60 -5.20 -8.20
CA GLY A 165 -2.67 -4.68 -9.19
C GLY A 165 -1.60 -5.70 -9.61
N ILE A 166 -1.12 -6.54 -8.67
CA ILE A 166 -0.20 -7.65 -9.00
C ILE A 166 -0.92 -8.66 -9.89
N ALA A 167 -2.10 -9.13 -9.47
CA ALA A 167 -2.86 -10.15 -10.19
C ALA A 167 -3.20 -9.70 -11.62
N ASP A 168 -3.65 -8.45 -11.80
CA ASP A 168 -3.95 -7.88 -13.11
C ASP A 168 -2.71 -7.72 -13.98
N ASN A 169 -1.63 -7.18 -13.41
CA ASN A 169 -0.37 -6.92 -14.12
C ASN A 169 0.28 -8.22 -14.61
N LEU A 170 0.46 -9.20 -13.71
CA LEU A 170 1.10 -10.48 -14.05
C LEU A 170 0.26 -11.29 -15.06
N SER A 171 -1.06 -11.28 -14.92
CA SER A 171 -1.96 -11.96 -15.87
C SER A 171 -1.89 -11.35 -17.27
N LYS A 172 -1.73 -10.03 -17.38
CA LYS A 172 -1.71 -9.29 -18.65
C LYS A 172 -0.33 -9.28 -19.30
N TYR A 173 0.72 -9.07 -18.52
CA TYR A 173 2.07 -8.82 -19.02
C TYR A 173 3.08 -9.94 -18.70
N GLY A 174 2.74 -10.88 -17.81
CA GLY A 174 3.65 -11.93 -17.38
C GLY A 174 4.75 -11.43 -16.45
N ILE A 175 5.81 -12.22 -16.35
CA ILE A 175 7.00 -11.93 -15.54
C ILE A 175 8.28 -12.25 -16.31
N VAL A 176 9.38 -11.64 -15.90
CA VAL A 176 10.71 -11.98 -16.40
C VAL A 176 11.69 -12.11 -15.23
N PRO A 177 12.75 -12.93 -15.36
CA PRO A 177 13.84 -12.94 -14.39
C PRO A 177 14.50 -11.56 -14.26
N LYS A 178 14.99 -11.21 -13.07
CA LYS A 178 15.67 -9.93 -12.81
C LYS A 178 16.89 -9.71 -13.72
N SER A 179 17.58 -10.79 -14.13
CA SER A 179 18.70 -10.73 -15.06
C SER A 179 18.32 -10.25 -16.46
N VAL A 180 17.05 -10.36 -16.83
CA VAL A 180 16.53 -9.97 -18.18
C VAL A 180 16.22 -8.46 -18.22
N MET A 181 15.66 -7.92 -17.14
CA MET A 181 15.43 -6.48 -16.99
C MET A 181 15.77 -6.07 -15.55
N GLY A 182 16.95 -5.52 -15.34
CA GLY A 182 17.46 -5.12 -14.04
C GLY A 182 16.86 -3.80 -13.52
N GLU A 183 17.27 -3.45 -12.31
CA GLU A 183 16.90 -2.17 -11.70
C GLU A 183 17.70 -1.02 -12.33
N THR A 184 17.04 0.14 -12.44
CA THR A 184 17.65 1.42 -12.83
C THR A 184 17.71 2.36 -11.61
N PHE A 185 18.36 3.50 -11.76
CA PHE A 185 18.30 4.54 -10.72
C PHE A 185 16.84 4.98 -10.47
N SER A 186 16.06 5.19 -11.54
CA SER A 186 14.66 5.65 -11.43
C SER A 186 13.71 4.60 -10.85
N SER A 187 13.95 3.31 -11.06
CA SER A 187 13.18 2.26 -10.39
C SER A 187 13.55 2.12 -8.92
N SER A 188 14.82 2.36 -8.57
CA SER A 188 15.31 2.33 -7.19
C SER A 188 15.00 3.60 -6.39
N ALA A 189 14.64 4.73 -7.05
CA ALA A 189 14.30 6.02 -6.45
C ALA A 189 13.16 6.68 -7.22
N THR A 190 11.93 6.19 -7.01
CA THR A 190 10.75 6.49 -7.83
C THR A 190 10.17 7.89 -7.67
N THR A 191 10.53 8.63 -6.62
CA THR A 191 9.92 9.92 -6.29
C THR A 191 9.95 10.94 -7.45
N ASN A 192 11.10 11.07 -8.16
CA ASN A 192 11.20 12.04 -9.24
C ASN A 192 10.46 11.58 -10.50
N LEU A 193 10.51 10.29 -10.83
CA LEU A 193 9.74 9.73 -11.93
C LEU A 193 8.24 9.96 -11.71
N ARG A 194 7.73 9.65 -10.52
CA ARG A 194 6.34 9.89 -10.14
C ARG A 194 5.96 11.38 -10.26
N LYS A 195 6.80 12.31 -9.79
CA LYS A 195 6.55 13.76 -9.92
C LYS A 195 6.43 14.21 -11.37
N ILE A 196 7.31 13.71 -12.26
CA ILE A 196 7.30 14.02 -13.69
C ILE A 196 6.04 13.47 -14.36
N LEU A 197 5.72 12.19 -14.13
CA LEU A 197 4.50 11.58 -14.64
C LEU A 197 3.24 12.28 -14.13
N SER A 198 3.16 12.57 -12.83
CA SER A 198 2.03 13.30 -12.23
C SER A 198 1.81 14.67 -12.88
N ARG A 199 2.89 15.42 -13.14
CA ARG A 199 2.80 16.72 -13.82
C ARG A 199 2.29 16.58 -15.25
N ARG A 200 2.85 15.64 -15.99
CA ARG A 200 2.44 15.35 -17.38
C ARG A 200 0.98 14.91 -17.45
N LEU A 201 0.56 13.99 -16.61
CA LEU A 201 -0.82 13.51 -16.58
C LEU A 201 -1.84 14.60 -16.24
N ARG A 202 -1.52 15.50 -15.29
CA ARG A 202 -2.39 16.64 -15.00
C ARG A 202 -2.60 17.56 -16.22
N GLU A 203 -1.54 17.88 -16.93
CA GLU A 203 -1.59 18.66 -18.17
C GLU A 203 -2.44 17.95 -19.24
N ASP A 204 -2.18 16.67 -19.45
CA ASP A 204 -2.90 15.83 -20.42
C ASP A 204 -4.39 15.67 -20.04
N GLY A 205 -4.67 15.40 -18.76
CA GLY A 205 -6.04 15.28 -18.24
C GLY A 205 -6.85 16.57 -18.42
N LEU A 206 -6.25 17.71 -18.11
CA LEU A 206 -6.90 19.02 -18.33
C LEU A 206 -7.22 19.22 -19.82
N ARG A 207 -6.27 18.93 -20.70
CA ARG A 207 -6.45 19.03 -22.16
C ARG A 207 -7.59 18.13 -22.67
N LEU A 208 -7.68 16.87 -22.20
CA LEU A 208 -8.79 15.98 -22.57
C LEU A 208 -10.15 16.56 -22.15
N ARG A 209 -10.25 17.11 -20.94
CA ARG A 209 -11.49 17.75 -20.45
C ARG A 209 -11.83 18.99 -21.27
N GLU A 210 -10.86 19.84 -21.62
CA GLU A 210 -11.07 20.99 -22.49
C GLU A 210 -11.54 20.60 -23.90
N MET A 211 -10.97 19.53 -24.47
CA MET A 211 -11.42 19.00 -25.76
C MET A 211 -12.87 18.50 -25.68
N ALA A 212 -13.23 17.77 -24.63
CA ALA A 212 -14.59 17.30 -24.39
C ALA A 212 -15.57 18.48 -24.22
N ALA A 213 -15.20 19.51 -23.46
CA ALA A 213 -16.00 20.72 -23.27
C ALA A 213 -16.24 21.50 -24.58
N LYS A 214 -15.30 21.43 -25.53
CA LYS A 214 -15.43 21.98 -26.90
C LYS A 214 -16.21 21.06 -27.84
N GLY A 215 -16.77 19.94 -27.37
CA GLY A 215 -17.60 19.03 -28.14
C GLY A 215 -16.82 18.01 -28.98
N ALA A 216 -15.57 17.73 -28.63
CA ALA A 216 -14.80 16.67 -29.29
C ALA A 216 -15.53 15.31 -29.16
N LYS A 217 -15.57 14.56 -30.28
CA LYS A 217 -16.13 13.20 -30.29
C LYS A 217 -15.22 12.25 -29.49
N GLU A 218 -15.82 11.19 -28.95
CA GLU A 218 -15.11 10.17 -28.19
C GLU A 218 -13.89 9.61 -28.98
N SER A 219 -14.03 9.33 -30.28
CA SER A 219 -12.93 8.87 -31.11
C SER A 219 -11.74 9.82 -31.16
N ALA A 220 -11.99 11.13 -31.14
CA ALA A 220 -10.93 12.15 -31.09
C ALA A 220 -10.26 12.20 -29.71
N LEU A 221 -11.02 12.05 -28.63
CA LEU A 221 -10.48 11.96 -27.25
C LEU A 221 -9.61 10.70 -27.09
N MET A 222 -10.07 9.56 -27.61
CA MET A 222 -9.31 8.30 -27.55
C MET A 222 -8.01 8.40 -28.36
N ALA A 223 -8.03 8.99 -29.57
CA ALA A 223 -6.83 9.20 -30.36
C ALA A 223 -5.83 10.15 -29.70
N GLU A 224 -6.30 11.18 -29.02
CA GLU A 224 -5.42 12.09 -28.27
C GLU A 224 -4.86 11.41 -27.02
N LYS A 225 -5.67 10.64 -26.27
CA LYS A 225 -5.21 9.82 -25.14
C LYS A 225 -4.09 8.88 -25.57
N GLU A 226 -4.19 8.21 -26.73
CA GLU A 226 -3.15 7.32 -27.24
C GLU A 226 -1.83 8.08 -27.46
N LYS A 227 -1.86 9.28 -28.05
CA LYS A 227 -0.66 10.13 -28.20
C LYS A 227 -0.05 10.52 -26.85
N MET A 228 -0.89 10.81 -25.86
CA MET A 228 -0.44 11.12 -24.52
C MET A 228 0.27 9.91 -23.89
N LEU A 229 -0.31 8.71 -24.04
CA LEU A 229 0.31 7.45 -23.59
C LEU A 229 1.63 7.14 -24.32
N GLN A 230 1.78 7.48 -25.61
CA GLN A 230 3.08 7.40 -26.30
C GLN A 230 4.13 8.27 -25.62
N GLY A 231 3.75 9.46 -25.15
CA GLY A 231 4.62 10.33 -24.35
C GLY A 231 5.01 9.72 -23.01
N VAL A 232 4.05 9.13 -22.31
CA VAL A 232 4.29 8.39 -21.04
C VAL A 232 5.20 7.19 -21.29
N TYR A 233 4.92 6.37 -22.31
CA TYR A 233 5.73 5.21 -22.70
C TYR A 233 7.18 5.61 -22.96
N ARG A 234 7.41 6.72 -23.68
CA ARG A 234 8.75 7.25 -23.90
C ARG A 234 9.46 7.61 -22.60
N ILE A 235 8.79 8.29 -21.65
CA ILE A 235 9.37 8.62 -20.35
C ILE A 235 9.76 7.34 -19.60
N LEU A 236 8.88 6.35 -19.55
CA LEU A 236 9.12 5.08 -18.88
C LEU A 236 10.28 4.32 -19.54
N THR A 237 10.34 4.28 -20.87
CA THR A 237 11.44 3.63 -21.61
C THR A 237 12.80 4.28 -21.32
N LEU A 238 12.85 5.62 -21.28
CA LEU A 238 14.08 6.35 -21.00
C LEU A 238 14.55 6.20 -19.54
N THR A 239 13.65 5.92 -18.61
CA THR A 239 13.96 5.87 -17.17
C THR A 239 14.09 4.46 -16.61
N LEU A 240 13.30 3.51 -17.13
CA LEU A 240 13.24 2.13 -16.65
C LEU A 240 13.84 1.11 -17.64
N GLY A 241 14.06 1.51 -18.89
CA GLY A 241 14.51 0.63 -19.96
C GLY A 241 13.35 0.10 -20.83
N VAL A 242 13.70 -0.55 -21.93
CA VAL A 242 12.73 -1.17 -22.87
C VAL A 242 12.30 -2.52 -22.32
N PRO A 243 11.00 -2.76 -22.04
CA PRO A 243 10.55 -4.07 -21.63
C PRO A 243 10.81 -5.12 -22.72
N PRO A 244 11.38 -6.29 -22.41
CA PRO A 244 11.59 -7.34 -23.40
C PRO A 244 10.26 -7.95 -23.84
N THR A 245 10.14 -8.26 -25.13
CA THR A 245 9.02 -9.00 -25.70
C THR A 245 9.27 -10.52 -25.69
N GLU A 246 10.53 -10.92 -25.72
CA GLU A 246 11.00 -12.29 -25.59
C GLU A 246 12.40 -12.31 -24.94
N PHE A 247 12.78 -13.44 -24.35
CA PHE A 247 14.10 -13.64 -23.76
C PHE A 247 14.44 -15.14 -23.70
N THR A 248 15.72 -15.45 -23.82
CA THR A 248 16.21 -16.82 -23.60
C THR A 248 16.60 -17.00 -22.14
N TRP A 249 16.11 -18.06 -21.53
CA TRP A 249 16.39 -18.38 -20.13
C TRP A 249 16.81 -19.84 -19.97
N THR A 250 17.82 -20.05 -19.12
CA THR A 250 18.34 -21.38 -18.77
C THR A 250 17.87 -21.73 -17.35
N GLN A 251 16.97 -22.70 -17.26
CA GLN A 251 16.54 -23.26 -16.00
C GLN A 251 17.65 -24.16 -15.43
N LYS A 252 17.91 -24.01 -14.14
CA LYS A 252 18.79 -24.91 -13.37
C LYS A 252 18.00 -25.50 -12.21
N ASP A 253 18.40 -26.71 -11.80
CA ASP A 253 17.93 -27.31 -10.55
C ASP A 253 18.65 -26.70 -9.32
N SER A 254 18.23 -27.08 -8.10
CA SER A 254 18.84 -26.61 -6.86
C SER A 254 20.32 -27.00 -6.71
N LYS A 255 20.81 -27.99 -7.48
CA LYS A 255 22.21 -28.42 -7.53
C LYS A 255 23.03 -27.69 -8.60
N GLY A 256 22.38 -26.81 -9.38
CA GLY A 256 23.03 -26.04 -10.44
C GLY A 256 23.10 -26.72 -11.79
N ASN A 257 22.52 -27.91 -11.98
CA ASN A 257 22.48 -28.60 -13.27
C ASN A 257 21.47 -27.90 -14.21
N ILE A 258 21.81 -27.86 -15.49
CA ILE A 258 20.91 -27.31 -16.51
C ILE A 258 19.76 -28.29 -16.75
N VAL A 259 18.52 -27.83 -16.52
CA VAL A 259 17.29 -28.59 -16.81
C VAL A 259 16.81 -28.32 -18.23
N SER A 260 16.79 -27.04 -18.62
CA SER A 260 16.38 -26.63 -19.96
C SER A 260 16.93 -25.24 -20.33
N THR A 261 17.04 -24.97 -21.63
CA THR A 261 17.25 -23.62 -22.17
C THR A 261 16.22 -23.37 -23.22
N LYS A 262 15.36 -22.35 -23.03
CA LYS A 262 14.26 -22.04 -23.95
C LYS A 262 14.12 -20.51 -24.11
N THR A 263 13.53 -20.11 -25.22
CA THR A 263 13.08 -18.73 -25.42
C THR A 263 11.62 -18.61 -25.05
N TYR A 264 11.28 -17.56 -24.29
CA TYR A 264 9.96 -17.30 -23.75
C TYR A 264 9.51 -15.88 -24.07
N THR A 265 8.22 -15.71 -24.31
CA THR A 265 7.58 -14.42 -24.00
C THR A 265 7.35 -14.33 -22.47
N PRO A 266 7.24 -13.13 -21.89
CA PRO A 266 6.97 -13.00 -20.45
C PRO A 266 5.71 -13.72 -19.99
N GLN A 267 4.66 -13.75 -20.81
CA GLN A 267 3.41 -14.47 -20.53
C GLN A 267 3.57 -15.99 -20.57
N GLN A 268 4.36 -16.52 -21.53
CA GLN A 268 4.69 -17.95 -21.57
C GLN A 268 5.48 -18.37 -20.34
N PHE A 269 6.44 -17.55 -19.93
CA PHE A 269 7.22 -17.80 -18.73
C PHE A 269 6.35 -17.79 -17.47
N TYR A 270 5.46 -16.80 -17.30
CA TYR A 270 4.50 -16.77 -16.22
C TYR A 270 3.62 -18.00 -16.16
N LYS A 271 3.05 -18.40 -17.31
CA LYS A 271 2.15 -19.55 -17.41
C LYS A 271 2.86 -20.87 -17.10
N GLU A 272 4.10 -21.06 -17.59
CA GLU A 272 4.85 -22.31 -17.38
C GLU A 272 5.26 -22.47 -15.89
N PHE A 273 5.70 -21.40 -15.25
CA PHE A 273 6.29 -21.50 -13.91
C PHE A 273 5.34 -21.15 -12.77
N ALA A 274 4.51 -20.15 -12.91
CA ALA A 274 3.60 -19.74 -11.85
C ALA A 274 2.34 -20.59 -11.76
N GLY A 275 1.73 -20.93 -12.91
CA GLY A 275 0.59 -21.85 -13.01
C GLY A 275 -0.68 -21.46 -12.23
N ASN A 276 -0.63 -20.39 -11.41
CA ASN A 276 -1.67 -19.96 -10.51
C ASN A 276 -2.54 -18.87 -11.18
N ASP A 277 -3.84 -18.97 -11.01
CA ASP A 277 -4.77 -17.88 -11.32
C ASP A 277 -4.86 -16.93 -10.13
N LEU A 278 -3.95 -15.93 -10.10
CA LEU A 278 -3.89 -14.97 -9.01
C LEU A 278 -5.19 -14.20 -8.80
N LYS A 279 -6.02 -14.07 -9.85
CA LYS A 279 -7.33 -13.40 -9.75
C LYS A 279 -8.37 -14.27 -9.09
N ASN A 280 -8.35 -15.56 -9.36
CA ASN A 280 -9.43 -16.46 -8.94
C ASN A 280 -9.05 -17.38 -7.78
N ASP A 281 -7.75 -17.64 -7.54
CA ASP A 281 -7.32 -18.57 -6.49
C ASP A 281 -7.20 -17.93 -5.11
N TYR A 282 -7.28 -16.61 -5.02
CA TYR A 282 -7.04 -15.88 -3.77
C TYR A 282 -8.23 -15.05 -3.33
N VAL A 283 -8.34 -14.84 -2.01
CA VAL A 283 -9.34 -13.98 -1.37
C VAL A 283 -8.62 -12.90 -0.59
N MET A 284 -9.12 -11.69 -0.70
CA MET A 284 -8.61 -10.52 -0.01
C MET A 284 -9.45 -10.24 1.23
N PHE A 285 -8.80 -10.19 2.38
CA PHE A 285 -9.38 -9.86 3.67
C PHE A 285 -8.84 -8.54 4.18
N MET A 286 -9.64 -7.86 4.98
CA MET A 286 -9.25 -6.68 5.71
C MET A 286 -9.78 -6.75 7.15
N ASN A 287 -9.01 -6.23 8.09
CA ASN A 287 -9.48 -5.93 9.41
C ASN A 287 -9.69 -4.43 9.58
N ASP A 288 -10.93 -4.02 9.43
CA ASP A 288 -11.38 -2.65 9.63
C ASP A 288 -12.49 -2.61 10.70
N PRO A 289 -12.16 -2.39 11.98
CA PRO A 289 -13.14 -2.34 13.06
C PRO A 289 -14.00 -1.06 13.04
N SER A 290 -13.75 -0.13 12.13
CA SER A 290 -14.60 1.05 11.95
C SER A 290 -15.87 0.77 11.14
N ARG A 291 -15.99 -0.44 10.57
CA ARG A 291 -17.10 -0.90 9.69
C ARG A 291 -17.63 -2.27 10.12
N GLU A 292 -18.79 -2.62 9.61
CA GLU A 292 -19.38 -3.93 9.88
C GLU A 292 -18.51 -5.08 9.38
N TYR A 293 -18.29 -6.07 10.23
CA TYR A 293 -17.66 -7.32 9.86
C TYR A 293 -18.59 -8.23 9.04
N TYR A 294 -18.02 -9.22 8.35
CA TYR A 294 -18.70 -10.19 7.48
C TYR A 294 -19.43 -9.53 6.31
N LYS A 295 -18.96 -8.36 5.89
CA LYS A 295 -19.43 -7.63 4.72
C LYS A 295 -18.33 -7.55 3.68
N VAL A 296 -18.74 -7.43 2.42
CA VAL A 296 -17.84 -7.19 1.29
C VAL A 296 -17.83 -5.69 0.99
N TYR A 297 -16.64 -5.13 0.90
CA TYR A 297 -16.41 -3.74 0.52
C TYR A 297 -15.56 -3.69 -0.73
N GLU A 298 -15.73 -2.64 -1.51
CA GLU A 298 -14.95 -2.33 -2.70
C GLU A 298 -14.62 -0.83 -2.70
N ILE A 299 -13.34 -0.49 -2.90
CA ILE A 299 -12.90 0.93 -2.95
C ILE A 299 -12.85 1.34 -4.41
N ASP A 300 -13.58 2.40 -4.77
CA ASP A 300 -13.61 2.92 -6.14
C ASP A 300 -12.24 3.47 -6.53
N TYR A 301 -11.86 3.27 -7.80
CA TYR A 301 -10.53 3.60 -8.34
C TYR A 301 -9.34 2.94 -7.66
N ASP A 302 -9.51 2.09 -6.64
CA ASP A 302 -8.39 1.34 -6.04
C ASP A 302 -8.03 0.12 -6.91
N ARG A 303 -7.64 0.42 -8.14
CA ARG A 303 -7.14 -0.52 -9.16
C ARG A 303 -5.99 0.11 -9.94
N HIS A 304 -5.24 -0.71 -10.65
CA HIS A 304 -4.08 -0.25 -11.42
C HIS A 304 -4.41 -0.13 -12.92
N ASN A 305 -5.16 -1.09 -13.45
CA ASN A 305 -5.56 -1.12 -14.86
C ASN A 305 -6.98 -0.59 -14.99
N TYR A 306 -7.29 0.09 -16.09
CA TYR A 306 -8.66 0.53 -16.35
C TYR A 306 -9.64 -0.65 -16.48
N ASP A 307 -9.21 -1.71 -17.17
CA ASP A 307 -9.89 -3.00 -17.34
C ASP A 307 -9.64 -4.01 -16.19
N GLY A 308 -9.00 -3.55 -15.11
CA GLY A 308 -8.70 -4.34 -13.93
C GLY A 308 -9.77 -4.31 -12.86
N SER A 309 -9.47 -4.94 -11.73
CA SER A 309 -10.37 -5.06 -10.58
C SER A 309 -10.02 -4.06 -9.49
N ASN A 310 -11.02 -3.35 -8.98
CA ASN A 310 -10.86 -2.58 -7.75
C ASN A 310 -10.46 -3.49 -6.58
N TRP A 311 -9.80 -2.92 -5.56
CA TRP A 311 -9.59 -3.61 -4.31
C TRP A 311 -10.94 -3.92 -3.67
N LYS A 312 -11.27 -5.22 -3.66
CA LYS A 312 -12.48 -5.77 -3.06
C LYS A 312 -12.09 -6.76 -1.96
N TYR A 313 -12.65 -6.60 -0.78
CA TYR A 313 -12.27 -7.39 0.38
C TYR A 313 -13.47 -7.81 1.23
N ILE A 314 -13.29 -8.91 1.98
CA ILE A 314 -14.20 -9.30 3.06
C ILE A 314 -13.63 -8.70 4.35
N ASN A 315 -14.42 -7.90 5.05
CA ASN A 315 -14.04 -7.35 6.35
C ASN A 315 -14.32 -8.39 7.45
N LEU A 316 -13.28 -8.76 8.20
CA LEU A 316 -13.35 -9.79 9.24
C LEU A 316 -12.69 -9.34 10.55
N PRO A 317 -13.14 -9.91 11.70
CA PRO A 317 -12.39 -9.83 12.96
C PRO A 317 -11.01 -10.46 12.81
N MET A 318 -10.05 -10.00 13.65
CA MET A 318 -8.67 -10.51 13.61
C MET A 318 -8.58 -12.02 13.86
N GLU A 319 -9.43 -12.54 14.73
CA GLU A 319 -9.47 -13.97 15.09
C GLU A 319 -9.71 -14.86 13.87
N GLU A 320 -10.61 -14.47 12.97
CA GLU A 320 -10.87 -15.21 11.73
C GLU A 320 -9.70 -15.10 10.73
N ILE A 321 -9.11 -13.91 10.61
CA ILE A 321 -7.95 -13.67 9.75
C ILE A 321 -6.76 -14.51 10.23
N LYS A 322 -6.48 -14.54 11.54
CA LYS A 322 -5.38 -15.32 12.13
C LYS A 322 -5.54 -16.82 11.91
N LYS A 323 -6.75 -17.38 12.05
CA LYS A 323 -6.99 -18.81 11.78
C LYS A 323 -6.57 -19.20 10.36
N MET A 324 -6.96 -18.38 9.36
CA MET A 324 -6.59 -18.62 7.96
C MET A 324 -5.09 -18.42 7.72
N ALA A 325 -4.47 -17.46 8.40
CA ALA A 325 -3.02 -17.23 8.35
C ALA A 325 -2.25 -18.43 8.90
N ILE A 326 -2.63 -18.94 10.07
CA ILE A 326 -2.02 -20.13 10.70
C ILE A 326 -2.15 -21.34 9.78
N GLU A 327 -3.33 -21.59 9.22
CA GLU A 327 -3.56 -22.73 8.32
C GLU A 327 -2.73 -22.63 7.03
N SER A 328 -2.57 -21.43 6.46
CA SER A 328 -1.69 -21.20 5.30
C SER A 328 -0.23 -21.49 5.63
N LEU A 329 0.30 -20.98 6.75
CA LEU A 329 1.68 -21.17 7.17
C LEU A 329 1.98 -22.62 7.52
N LYS A 330 1.06 -23.31 8.21
CA LYS A 330 1.14 -24.74 8.52
C LYS A 330 1.26 -25.59 7.25
N ASN A 331 0.67 -25.16 6.15
CA ASN A 331 0.75 -25.80 4.84
C ASN A 331 1.86 -25.23 3.94
N GLY A 332 2.83 -24.53 4.49
CA GLY A 332 4.01 -24.06 3.78
C GLY A 332 3.75 -22.91 2.81
N GLN A 333 2.68 -22.12 2.99
CA GLN A 333 2.38 -20.99 2.11
C GLN A 333 2.54 -19.65 2.82
N MET A 334 3.41 -18.81 2.26
CA MET A 334 3.50 -17.38 2.58
C MET A 334 2.31 -16.62 2.05
N MET A 335 2.02 -15.48 2.65
CA MET A 335 0.88 -14.63 2.27
C MET A 335 1.31 -13.19 2.04
N TYR A 336 0.65 -12.54 1.07
CA TYR A 336 0.68 -11.09 0.96
C TYR A 336 -0.05 -10.47 2.14
N SER A 337 0.60 -9.56 2.84
CA SER A 337 0.01 -8.81 3.95
C SER A 337 0.38 -7.33 3.88
N SER A 338 -0.44 -6.47 4.47
CA SER A 338 -0.20 -5.03 4.47
C SER A 338 -0.54 -4.41 5.84
N TRP A 339 0.28 -3.46 6.26
CA TRP A 339 0.42 -3.02 7.64
C TRP A 339 0.53 -1.50 7.74
N ASP A 340 0.21 -0.93 8.90
CA ASP A 340 0.70 0.38 9.30
C ASP A 340 2.10 0.24 9.94
N SER A 341 3.11 0.09 9.11
CA SER A 341 4.49 -0.15 9.54
C SER A 341 5.20 1.08 10.11
N GLY A 342 4.53 2.25 10.11
CA GLY A 342 5.04 3.47 10.72
C GLY A 342 4.89 3.53 12.23
N LYS A 343 4.08 2.63 12.81
CA LYS A 343 3.68 2.65 14.21
C LYS A 343 4.40 1.55 15.01
N PHE A 344 5.09 1.92 16.08
CA PHE A 344 5.71 1.00 17.04
C PHE A 344 6.62 -0.09 16.44
N LEU A 345 7.16 0.15 15.23
CA LEU A 345 8.18 -0.68 14.60
C LEU A 345 9.57 -0.08 14.85
N ASN A 346 10.43 -0.82 15.51
CA ASN A 346 11.86 -0.50 15.59
C ASN A 346 12.57 -1.01 14.32
N ARG A 347 12.91 -0.08 13.42
CA ARG A 347 13.56 -0.41 12.14
C ARG A 347 15.02 -0.83 12.28
N GLN A 348 15.68 -0.54 13.41
CA GLN A 348 17.09 -0.84 13.61
C GLN A 348 17.28 -2.33 13.90
N ASN A 349 16.45 -2.88 14.79
CA ASN A 349 16.52 -4.29 15.15
C ASN A 349 15.51 -5.18 14.42
N GLY A 350 14.44 -4.62 13.83
CA GLY A 350 13.42 -5.39 13.13
C GLY A 350 12.32 -5.96 14.06
N THR A 351 12.08 -5.32 15.22
CA THR A 351 10.99 -5.73 16.12
C THR A 351 9.77 -4.81 15.97
N ALA A 352 8.58 -5.38 16.08
CA ALA A 352 7.32 -4.65 16.15
C ALA A 352 6.52 -5.10 17.39
N SER A 353 6.35 -4.19 18.34
CA SER A 353 5.62 -4.42 19.60
C SER A 353 5.00 -3.12 20.06
N LEU A 354 3.81 -3.18 20.69
CA LEU A 354 3.17 -2.01 21.28
C LEU A 354 4.01 -1.38 22.38
N ASP A 355 4.91 -2.17 22.97
CA ASP A 355 5.79 -1.74 24.05
C ASP A 355 7.13 -1.16 23.55
N ASN A 356 7.38 -1.10 22.23
CA ASN A 356 8.66 -0.59 21.69
C ASN A 356 8.95 0.87 22.06
N TYR A 357 7.89 1.67 22.27
CA TYR A 357 8.01 3.10 22.59
C TYR A 357 7.01 3.50 23.68
N ASP A 358 7.49 4.19 24.70
CA ASP A 358 6.68 4.72 25.82
C ASP A 358 6.58 6.25 25.72
N TYR A 359 5.70 6.70 24.82
CA TYR A 359 5.42 8.14 24.67
C TYR A 359 4.62 8.69 25.84
N ASP A 360 3.77 7.87 26.46
CA ASP A 360 2.90 8.28 27.56
C ASP A 360 3.73 8.73 28.76
N SER A 361 4.70 7.92 29.17
CA SER A 361 5.63 8.27 30.25
C SER A 361 6.54 9.43 29.87
N LEU A 362 7.05 9.47 28.61
CA LEU A 362 7.94 10.53 28.16
C LEU A 362 7.29 11.91 28.20
N PHE A 363 6.01 12.02 27.81
CA PHE A 363 5.29 13.30 27.73
C PHE A 363 4.32 13.55 28.89
N GLY A 364 4.08 12.58 29.75
CA GLY A 364 3.11 12.68 30.84
C GLY A 364 1.68 12.88 30.35
N THR A 365 1.34 12.31 29.21
CA THR A 365 0.00 12.35 28.59
C THR A 365 -0.32 11.02 27.93
N THR A 366 -1.57 10.76 27.57
CA THR A 366 -2.01 9.50 26.98
C THR A 366 -2.33 9.63 25.52
N PHE A 367 -2.04 8.58 24.72
CA PHE A 367 -2.35 8.43 23.30
C PHE A 367 -3.27 7.22 23.12
N GLY A 368 -4.54 7.32 23.58
CA GLY A 368 -5.43 6.17 23.80
C GLY A 368 -6.39 5.82 22.67
N MET A 369 -6.20 6.28 21.42
CA MET A 369 -7.08 5.88 20.32
C MET A 369 -6.96 4.39 20.00
N ASN A 370 -8.12 3.69 19.92
CA ASN A 370 -8.17 2.33 19.39
C ASN A 370 -8.06 2.32 17.86
N LYS A 371 -7.93 1.12 17.27
CA LYS A 371 -7.76 0.95 15.81
C LYS A 371 -8.89 1.61 14.99
N ALA A 372 -10.16 1.46 15.41
CA ALA A 372 -11.29 2.07 14.72
C ALA A 372 -11.23 3.60 14.73
N GLU A 373 -10.82 4.18 15.85
CA GLU A 373 -10.65 5.62 16.01
C GLU A 373 -9.51 6.15 15.17
N ARG A 374 -8.37 5.46 15.15
CA ARG A 374 -7.23 5.81 14.30
C ARG A 374 -7.57 5.79 12.81
N ILE A 375 -8.36 4.81 12.35
CA ILE A 375 -8.82 4.76 10.94
C ILE A 375 -9.71 5.96 10.64
N ARG A 376 -10.74 6.22 11.47
CA ARG A 376 -11.68 7.33 11.27
C ARG A 376 -11.02 8.69 11.28
N THR A 377 -9.97 8.86 12.08
CA THR A 377 -9.20 10.12 12.18
C THR A 377 -8.06 10.21 11.18
N LYS A 378 -7.85 9.19 10.33
CA LYS A 378 -6.75 9.07 9.35
C LYS A 378 -5.36 9.03 10.01
N ASP A 379 -5.28 8.66 11.29
CA ASP A 379 -4.01 8.45 12.00
C ASP A 379 -3.35 7.11 11.61
N SER A 380 -4.15 6.12 11.19
CA SER A 380 -3.66 4.81 10.78
C SER A 380 -4.26 4.38 9.44
N ALA A 381 -3.42 3.80 8.59
CA ALA A 381 -3.79 3.28 7.28
C ALA A 381 -2.84 2.16 6.85
N SER A 382 -3.16 1.47 5.76
CA SER A 382 -2.29 0.47 5.13
C SER A 382 -1.13 1.17 4.41
N THR A 383 0.07 1.20 5.01
CA THR A 383 1.19 1.99 4.51
C THR A 383 2.31 1.17 3.87
N HIS A 384 2.42 -0.12 4.20
CA HIS A 384 3.52 -0.98 3.74
C HIS A 384 3.10 -2.44 3.62
N ALA A 385 3.47 -3.08 2.51
CA ALA A 385 3.25 -4.50 2.30
C ALA A 385 4.50 -5.31 2.66
N MET A 386 4.29 -6.47 3.32
CA MET A 386 5.31 -7.44 3.69
C MET A 386 4.76 -8.86 3.53
N THR A 387 5.67 -9.84 3.38
CA THR A 387 5.29 -11.24 3.17
C THR A 387 5.18 -11.95 4.52
N LEU A 388 3.96 -12.33 4.95
CA LEU A 388 3.76 -13.09 6.19
C LEU A 388 4.29 -14.51 6.02
N CYS A 389 5.28 -14.91 6.84
CA CYS A 389 6.04 -16.13 6.63
C CYS A 389 6.18 -17.05 7.87
N ALA A 390 5.86 -16.58 9.09
CA ALA A 390 5.91 -17.44 10.26
C ALA A 390 4.94 -17.03 11.36
N VAL A 391 4.60 -18.01 12.21
CA VAL A 391 3.81 -17.84 13.44
C VAL A 391 4.34 -18.77 14.52
N ASP A 392 4.39 -18.27 15.74
CA ASP A 392 4.63 -19.06 16.94
C ASP A 392 3.35 -19.18 17.76
N LEU A 393 3.07 -20.37 18.27
CA LEU A 393 1.86 -20.70 19.01
C LEU A 393 2.22 -21.13 20.43
N ASP A 394 1.42 -20.73 21.39
CA ASP A 394 1.50 -21.22 22.76
C ASP A 394 0.99 -22.68 22.89
N ALA A 395 1.05 -23.23 24.09
CA ALA A 395 0.60 -24.58 24.39
C ALA A 395 -0.91 -24.81 24.12
N ASN A 396 -1.71 -23.74 24.04
CA ASN A 396 -3.14 -23.79 23.73
C ASN A 396 -3.42 -23.56 22.23
N GLY A 397 -2.36 -23.41 21.42
CA GLY A 397 -2.48 -23.12 19.99
C GLY A 397 -2.83 -21.68 19.66
N GLN A 398 -2.70 -20.74 20.61
CA GLN A 398 -2.93 -19.31 20.37
C GLN A 398 -1.64 -18.65 19.85
N PRO A 399 -1.72 -17.74 18.89
CA PRO A 399 -0.54 -17.06 18.38
C PRO A 399 0.02 -16.08 19.43
N VAL A 400 1.34 -16.09 19.57
CA VAL A 400 2.08 -15.20 20.47
C VAL A 400 2.96 -14.22 19.72
N LYS A 401 3.52 -14.64 18.57
CA LYS A 401 4.32 -13.77 17.71
C LYS A 401 4.27 -14.24 16.26
N TRP A 402 4.62 -13.32 15.36
CA TRP A 402 4.61 -13.53 13.91
C TRP A 402 5.90 -13.01 13.28
N MET A 403 6.19 -13.47 12.05
CA MET A 403 7.30 -12.94 11.27
C MET A 403 6.86 -12.63 9.85
N VAL A 404 7.37 -11.52 9.32
CA VAL A 404 7.24 -11.15 7.92
C VAL A 404 8.60 -10.99 7.26
N GLU A 405 8.71 -11.40 5.99
CA GLU A 405 9.83 -11.03 5.12
C GLU A 405 9.57 -9.62 4.58
N ASN A 406 10.51 -8.71 4.85
CA ASN A 406 10.44 -7.33 4.38
C ASN A 406 11.29 -7.15 3.10
N SER A 407 11.14 -6.00 2.45
CA SER A 407 11.85 -5.64 1.22
C SER A 407 12.78 -4.42 1.38
N TRP A 408 13.47 -4.33 2.52
CA TRP A 408 14.45 -3.27 2.79
C TRP A 408 15.92 -3.74 2.75
N GLY A 409 16.14 -4.95 2.22
CA GLY A 409 17.45 -5.60 2.26
C GLY A 409 17.72 -6.33 3.58
N PRO A 410 18.88 -6.98 3.70
CA PRO A 410 19.24 -7.80 4.88
C PRO A 410 19.71 -6.90 6.04
N VAL A 411 18.77 -6.16 6.64
CA VAL A 411 19.00 -5.23 7.75
C VAL A 411 18.33 -5.74 9.03
N GLY A 412 18.77 -5.20 10.19
CA GLY A 412 18.25 -5.57 11.50
C GLY A 412 18.73 -6.95 11.99
N ASP A 413 18.34 -7.31 13.21
CA ASP A 413 18.78 -8.51 13.89
C ASP A 413 18.24 -9.80 13.23
N TYR A 414 17.14 -9.69 12.48
CA TYR A 414 16.45 -10.78 11.80
C TYR A 414 16.74 -10.84 10.30
N ASN A 415 17.88 -10.31 9.87
CA ASN A 415 18.34 -10.38 8.47
C ASN A 415 17.26 -9.99 7.45
N GLY A 416 16.63 -8.83 7.62
CA GLY A 416 15.61 -8.30 6.71
C GLY A 416 14.18 -8.78 6.96
N HIS A 417 13.95 -9.56 8.01
CA HIS A 417 12.62 -9.86 8.50
C HIS A 417 12.20 -8.88 9.61
N VAL A 418 10.91 -8.84 9.89
CA VAL A 418 10.35 -8.19 11.08
C VAL A 418 9.64 -9.25 11.90
N VAL A 419 10.02 -9.34 13.18
CA VAL A 419 9.34 -10.17 14.18
C VAL A 419 8.42 -9.27 14.99
N MET A 420 7.17 -9.69 15.15
CA MET A 420 6.15 -8.89 15.81
C MET A 420 5.36 -9.68 16.84
N THR A 421 4.92 -8.99 17.90
CA THR A 421 3.98 -9.54 18.87
C THR A 421 2.59 -9.71 18.27
N ASP A 422 1.77 -10.62 18.82
CA ASP A 422 0.39 -10.82 18.38
C ASP A 422 -0.47 -9.56 18.60
N ASP A 423 -0.23 -8.82 19.67
CA ASP A 423 -0.93 -7.56 19.96
C ASP A 423 -0.62 -6.50 18.90
N TRP A 424 0.63 -6.38 18.47
CA TRP A 424 1.00 -5.47 17.39
C TRP A 424 0.31 -5.87 16.07
N MET A 425 0.24 -7.16 15.76
CA MET A 425 -0.51 -7.65 14.59
C MET A 425 -1.98 -7.25 14.65
N ASN A 426 -2.63 -7.38 15.82
CA ASN A 426 -4.04 -7.01 16.00
C ASN A 426 -4.28 -5.53 15.65
N GLU A 427 -3.38 -4.66 16.09
CA GLU A 427 -3.53 -3.22 15.93
C GLU A 427 -3.14 -2.72 14.53
N TYR A 428 -2.18 -3.35 13.85
CA TYR A 428 -1.57 -2.78 12.65
C TYR A 428 -1.64 -3.64 11.39
N LEU A 429 -2.16 -4.87 11.42
CA LEU A 429 -2.52 -5.60 10.22
C LEU A 429 -3.80 -5.00 9.62
N PHE A 430 -3.75 -4.63 8.33
CA PHE A 430 -4.93 -4.22 7.57
C PHE A 430 -5.35 -5.28 6.56
N ARG A 431 -4.46 -5.67 5.66
CA ARG A 431 -4.77 -6.52 4.50
C ARG A 431 -4.06 -7.86 4.63
N LEU A 432 -4.80 -8.95 4.38
CA LEU A 432 -4.25 -10.29 4.21
C LEU A 432 -4.87 -10.94 2.97
N VAL A 433 -4.02 -11.55 2.14
CA VAL A 433 -4.47 -12.29 0.94
C VAL A 433 -4.18 -13.77 1.14
N VAL A 434 -5.23 -14.57 1.08
CA VAL A 434 -5.18 -16.01 1.39
C VAL A 434 -5.62 -16.81 0.19
N ASN A 435 -4.93 -17.92 -0.10
CA ASN A 435 -5.40 -18.87 -1.10
C ASN A 435 -6.71 -19.53 -0.65
N LYS A 436 -7.71 -19.59 -1.54
CA LYS A 436 -9.07 -20.09 -1.27
C LYS A 436 -9.09 -21.46 -0.60
N LYS A 437 -8.11 -22.32 -0.84
CA LYS A 437 -8.02 -23.64 -0.24
C LYS A 437 -7.86 -23.64 1.28
N PHE A 438 -7.45 -22.50 1.86
CA PHE A 438 -7.27 -22.31 3.30
C PHE A 438 -8.36 -21.44 3.92
N VAL A 439 -9.38 -21.07 3.15
CA VAL A 439 -10.49 -20.23 3.61
C VAL A 439 -11.68 -21.12 3.93
N PRO A 440 -12.29 -21.03 5.12
CA PRO A 440 -13.51 -21.76 5.46
C PRO A 440 -14.63 -21.50 4.48
N ALA A 441 -15.43 -22.53 4.19
CA ALA A 441 -16.47 -22.48 3.16
C ALA A 441 -17.58 -21.43 3.45
N ASP A 442 -17.89 -21.18 4.70
CA ASP A 442 -18.83 -20.14 5.14
C ASP A 442 -18.29 -18.73 4.88
N ILE A 443 -17.01 -18.51 5.13
CA ILE A 443 -16.31 -17.24 4.79
C ILE A 443 -16.24 -17.05 3.28
N LEU A 444 -15.93 -18.11 2.49
CA LEU A 444 -15.92 -18.03 1.03
C LEU A 444 -17.27 -17.62 0.44
N LYS A 445 -18.39 -18.08 1.03
CA LYS A 445 -19.73 -17.71 0.58
C LYS A 445 -20.00 -16.20 0.68
N LEU A 446 -19.31 -15.49 1.56
CA LEU A 446 -19.44 -14.03 1.70
C LEU A 446 -19.03 -13.29 0.41
N GLN A 447 -18.15 -13.86 -0.42
CA GLN A 447 -17.75 -13.26 -1.71
C GLN A 447 -18.94 -13.04 -2.66
N ASN A 448 -20.04 -13.77 -2.49
CA ASN A 448 -21.25 -13.65 -3.31
C ASN A 448 -22.12 -12.45 -2.93
N GLN A 449 -21.81 -11.74 -1.85
CA GLN A 449 -22.49 -10.51 -1.48
C GLN A 449 -22.18 -9.41 -2.51
N LYS A 450 -23.19 -8.55 -2.76
CA LYS A 450 -22.96 -7.32 -3.51
C LYS A 450 -22.03 -6.42 -2.66
N PRO A 451 -20.90 -5.96 -3.20
CA PRO A 451 -20.00 -5.09 -2.45
C PRO A 451 -20.65 -3.76 -2.06
N ILE A 452 -20.30 -3.27 -0.88
CA ILE A 452 -20.57 -1.89 -0.47
C ILE A 452 -19.46 -1.05 -1.10
N LEU A 453 -19.83 -0.17 -2.04
CA LEU A 453 -18.86 0.69 -2.72
C LEU A 453 -18.45 1.84 -1.80
N LEU A 454 -17.15 1.99 -1.60
CA LEU A 454 -16.51 3.06 -0.86
C LEU A 454 -15.92 4.07 -1.85
N PRO A 455 -15.86 5.36 -1.48
CA PRO A 455 -15.29 6.38 -2.37
C PRO A 455 -13.77 6.20 -2.52
N ALA A 456 -13.23 6.77 -3.60
CA ALA A 456 -11.79 6.75 -3.87
C ALA A 456 -10.93 7.45 -2.79
N TRP A 457 -11.50 8.34 -1.99
CA TRP A 457 -10.84 9.01 -0.85
C TRP A 457 -11.05 8.32 0.49
N ASP A 458 -11.41 7.04 0.44
CA ASP A 458 -11.50 6.21 1.64
C ASP A 458 -10.16 6.18 2.39
N PRO A 459 -10.14 6.20 3.73
CA PRO A 459 -8.90 6.15 4.50
C PRO A 459 -8.02 4.93 4.24
N LEU A 460 -8.63 3.86 3.75
CA LEU A 460 -7.94 2.59 3.47
C LEU A 460 -7.70 2.34 1.97
N PHE A 461 -7.80 3.41 1.14
CA PHE A 461 -7.42 3.39 -0.27
C PHE A 461 -5.96 2.97 -0.49
#